data_f645b0bf19c79bd1b0e3577803791a20
#
_entry.id   f645b0bf19c79bd1b0e3577803791a20
#
_cell.length_a   1.000
_cell.length_b   1.000
_cell.length_c   1.000
_cell.angle_alpha   90.00
_cell.angle_beta   90.00
_cell.angle_gamma   90.00
#
_symmetry.space_group_name_H-M   'P 1'
#
loop_
_entity.id
_entity.type
_entity.pdbx_description
1 polymer ?
#
loop_
_entity_poly.entity_id
_entity_poly.type
_entity_poly.pdbx_seq_one_letter_code
_entity_poly.pdbx_strand_id
1 'polypeptide(L)'
;MTTWNSIATIERLVRALLKDRLSTLGRDSYIFQGSANFTLTEDYPSSASIKVYKNGTLLSTGYSYNASTNIVTVSAILATNDIILITYSFYDKYSSAEILDYIESSLAYFSQFGYRKTFKLNDARTEILTIDGENPTAREGYEIAIITAINVDPMNVEIKTKDFSVTAMEKESKSELISRALNQFTTWYGDFSWDEDLREDVA
;
A
#
# COMPACT_ATOMS: atom_id res chain seq x y z
N MET A 1 -15.75 -6.82 8.71
CA MET A 1 -15.67 -7.82 7.62
C MET A 1 -14.61 -7.30 6.63
N THR A 2 -13.55 -8.05 6.38
CA THR A 2 -12.47 -7.60 5.48
C THR A 2 -12.98 -7.66 4.04
N THR A 3 -12.96 -6.54 3.33
CA THR A 3 -13.37 -6.48 1.93
C THR A 3 -12.15 -6.68 1.05
N TRP A 4 -12.05 -7.83 0.40
CA TRP A 4 -10.91 -8.25 -0.42
C TRP A 4 -10.77 -7.49 -1.76
N ASN A 5 -11.76 -6.67 -2.09
CA ASN A 5 -11.75 -5.77 -3.23
C ASN A 5 -11.18 -4.39 -2.90
N SER A 6 -11.01 -4.04 -1.63
CA SER A 6 -10.49 -2.73 -1.22
C SER A 6 -9.00 -2.59 -1.52
N ILE A 7 -8.61 -1.50 -2.18
CA ILE A 7 -7.20 -1.15 -2.43
C ILE A 7 -6.40 -1.09 -1.12
N ALA A 8 -6.99 -0.53 -0.05
CA ALA A 8 -6.31 -0.47 1.25
C ALA A 8 -5.98 -1.85 1.82
N THR A 9 -6.83 -2.86 1.58
CA THR A 9 -6.56 -4.24 1.99
C THR A 9 -5.43 -4.85 1.16
N ILE A 10 -5.46 -4.67 -0.16
CA ILE A 10 -4.43 -5.19 -1.07
C ILE A 10 -3.08 -4.48 -0.80
N GLU A 11 -3.06 -3.16 -0.65
CA GLU A 11 -1.87 -2.41 -0.29
C GLU A 11 -1.22 -2.94 0.99
N ARG A 12 -2.01 -3.16 2.05
CA ARG A 12 -1.50 -3.71 3.31
C ARG A 12 -0.84 -5.08 3.12
N LEU A 13 -1.43 -5.97 2.30
CA LEU A 13 -0.86 -7.27 1.98
C LEU A 13 0.43 -7.13 1.17
N VAL A 14 0.45 -6.26 0.16
CA VAL A 14 1.66 -5.97 -0.64
C VAL A 14 2.80 -5.51 0.26
N ARG A 15 2.54 -4.55 1.15
CA ARG A 15 3.54 -4.05 2.11
C ARG A 15 4.06 -5.14 3.05
N ALA A 16 3.17 -6.01 3.55
CA ALA A 16 3.58 -7.14 4.37
C ALA A 16 4.52 -8.10 3.60
N LEU A 17 4.18 -8.42 2.35
CA LEU A 17 5.02 -9.26 1.47
C LEU A 17 6.39 -8.63 1.15
N LEU A 18 6.43 -7.31 0.98
CA LEU A 18 7.65 -6.54 0.72
C LEU A 18 8.46 -6.23 1.99
N LYS A 19 7.92 -6.57 3.16
CA LYS A 19 8.46 -6.16 4.47
C LYS A 19 8.66 -4.63 4.56
N ASP A 20 7.73 -3.88 3.96
CA ASP A 20 7.66 -2.42 4.02
C ASP A 20 6.86 -2.02 5.25
N ARG A 21 7.56 -1.76 6.35
CA ARG A 21 6.96 -1.55 7.66
C ARG A 21 6.56 -0.09 7.88
N LEU A 22 5.46 0.10 8.59
CA LEU A 22 5.04 1.41 9.05
C LEU A 22 5.88 1.81 10.28
N SER A 23 6.71 2.83 10.13
CA SER A 23 7.43 3.47 11.24
C SER A 23 6.53 4.48 11.96
N THR A 24 6.64 4.60 13.28
CA THR A 24 5.68 5.37 14.09
C THR A 24 6.20 6.73 14.61
N LEU A 25 7.34 7.23 14.12
CA LEU A 25 8.04 8.31 14.79
C LEU A 25 8.46 9.50 13.90
N GLY A 26 7.74 9.76 12.81
CA GLY A 26 7.91 11.03 12.08
C GLY A 26 7.48 12.21 12.96
N ARG A 27 8.37 13.19 13.12
CA ARG A 27 8.13 14.37 13.95
C ARG A 27 8.86 15.57 13.42
N ASP A 28 8.13 16.55 12.95
CA ASP A 28 8.65 17.81 12.46
C ASP A 28 8.15 18.98 13.32
N SER A 29 9.03 19.95 13.57
CA SER A 29 8.69 21.13 14.36
C SER A 29 9.10 22.39 13.62
N TYR A 30 8.18 23.32 13.52
CA TYR A 30 8.32 24.58 12.79
C TYR A 30 7.92 25.76 13.66
N ILE A 31 8.55 26.91 13.41
CA ILE A 31 8.10 28.20 13.93
C ILE A 31 7.45 28.96 12.78
N PHE A 32 6.19 29.38 12.95
CA PHE A 32 5.47 30.10 11.92
C PHE A 32 6.07 31.49 11.68
N GLN A 33 6.48 31.75 10.44
CA GLN A 33 7.04 33.03 9.99
C GLN A 33 6.38 33.54 8.69
N GLY A 34 5.07 33.32 8.55
CA GLY A 34 4.31 33.80 7.40
C GLY A 34 3.95 32.77 6.34
N SER A 35 4.62 31.59 6.30
CA SER A 35 4.22 30.48 5.42
C SER A 35 3.47 29.40 6.21
N ALA A 36 2.27 29.10 5.78
CA ALA A 36 1.43 28.05 6.36
C ALA A 36 1.68 26.65 5.74
N ASN A 37 2.69 26.52 4.89
CA ASN A 37 3.09 25.26 4.24
C ASN A 37 4.34 24.68 4.91
N PHE A 38 4.25 23.44 5.35
CA PHE A 38 5.28 22.74 6.09
C PHE A 38 5.63 21.44 5.39
N THR A 39 6.86 21.33 4.89
CA THR A 39 7.33 20.11 4.19
C THR A 39 7.75 19.08 5.24
N LEU A 40 7.21 17.87 5.17
CA LEU A 40 7.61 16.79 6.07
C LEU A 40 8.99 16.24 5.70
N THR A 41 9.72 15.81 6.72
CA THR A 41 11.11 15.31 6.56
C THR A 41 11.11 13.90 5.93
N GLU A 42 10.16 13.04 6.33
CA GLU A 42 10.09 11.68 5.81
C GLU A 42 9.26 11.61 4.52
N ASP A 43 9.69 10.78 3.57
CA ASP A 43 9.16 10.82 2.20
C ASP A 43 7.78 10.16 2.01
N TYR A 44 7.41 9.18 2.83
CA TYR A 44 6.20 8.38 2.61
C TYR A 44 5.25 8.37 3.82
N PRO A 45 4.80 9.54 4.29
CA PRO A 45 3.92 9.59 5.45
C PRO A 45 2.55 8.96 5.13
N SER A 46 2.02 8.24 6.09
CA SER A 46 0.64 7.78 6.06
C SER A 46 -0.30 8.95 6.34
N SER A 47 -1.05 9.39 5.34
CA SER A 47 -1.94 10.56 5.44
C SER A 47 -2.93 10.48 6.60
N ALA A 48 -3.43 9.27 6.89
CA ALA A 48 -4.36 9.02 7.99
C ALA A 48 -3.73 9.18 9.38
N SER A 49 -2.40 9.16 9.48
CA SER A 49 -1.67 9.27 10.76
C SER A 49 -1.24 10.69 11.11
N ILE A 50 -1.33 11.64 10.17
CA ILE A 50 -0.85 13.01 10.34
C ILE A 50 -1.67 13.73 11.42
N LYS A 51 -0.98 14.25 12.41
CA LYS A 51 -1.54 15.07 13.47
C LYS A 51 -0.76 16.38 13.57
N VAL A 52 -1.47 17.50 13.59
CA VAL A 52 -0.90 18.83 13.66
C VAL A 52 -1.23 19.44 15.00
N TYR A 53 -0.23 19.96 15.68
CA TYR A 53 -0.36 20.68 16.95
C TYR A 53 0.10 22.12 16.78
N LYS A 54 -0.69 23.05 17.30
CA LYS A 54 -0.34 24.47 17.40
C LYS A 54 -0.08 24.80 18.87
N ASN A 55 1.11 25.24 19.20
CA ASN A 55 1.50 25.58 20.58
C ASN A 55 1.16 24.47 21.60
N GLY A 56 1.37 23.19 21.18
CA GLY A 56 1.05 22.02 21.98
C GLY A 56 -0.42 21.55 21.95
N THR A 57 -1.32 22.32 21.32
CA THR A 57 -2.74 21.95 21.21
C THR A 57 -3.01 21.26 19.87
N LEU A 58 -3.62 20.05 19.89
CA LEU A 58 -3.99 19.31 18.70
C LEU A 58 -5.06 20.06 17.91
N LEU A 59 -4.82 20.26 16.61
CA LEU A 59 -5.81 20.76 15.68
C LEU A 59 -6.67 19.58 15.20
N SER A 60 -7.97 19.61 15.47
CA SER A 60 -8.93 18.62 14.97
C SER A 60 -9.30 18.84 13.50
N THR A 61 -9.16 20.07 13.01
CA THR A 61 -9.47 20.54 11.64
C THR A 61 -8.52 21.67 11.28
N GLY A 62 -8.62 22.17 10.03
CA GLY A 62 -7.86 23.35 9.60
C GLY A 62 -6.45 23.01 9.14
N TYR A 63 -6.24 21.80 8.64
CA TYR A 63 -5.03 21.44 7.89
C TYR A 63 -5.38 20.43 6.80
N SER A 64 -4.54 20.35 5.78
CA SER A 64 -4.58 19.37 4.71
C SER A 64 -3.17 18.88 4.39
N TYR A 65 -3.07 17.68 3.86
CA TYR A 65 -1.81 17.10 3.42
C TYR A 65 -1.86 16.81 1.91
N ASN A 66 -0.81 17.20 1.21
CA ASN A 66 -0.61 16.88 -0.20
C ASN A 66 0.53 15.86 -0.35
N ALA A 67 0.17 14.64 -0.71
CA ALA A 67 1.12 13.53 -0.85
C ALA A 67 2.11 13.73 -2.02
N SER A 68 1.72 14.46 -3.09
CA SER A 68 2.60 14.68 -4.24
C SER A 68 3.75 15.65 -3.94
N THR A 69 3.57 16.55 -2.98
CA THR A 69 4.56 17.56 -2.60
C THR A 69 5.15 17.34 -1.22
N ASN A 70 4.63 16.34 -0.49
CA ASN A 70 4.96 16.06 0.91
C ASN A 70 4.76 17.27 1.84
N ILE A 71 3.72 18.07 1.58
CA ILE A 71 3.45 19.32 2.31
C ILE A 71 2.15 19.22 3.10
N VAL A 72 2.23 19.62 4.37
CA VAL A 72 1.07 19.91 5.21
C VAL A 72 0.78 21.41 5.15
N THR A 73 -0.42 21.78 4.70
CA THR A 73 -0.90 23.18 4.70
C THR A 73 -1.83 23.39 5.88
N VAL A 74 -1.55 24.34 6.74
CA VAL A 74 -2.39 24.70 7.90
C VAL A 74 -3.24 25.92 7.54
N SER A 75 -4.57 25.74 7.46
CA SER A 75 -5.54 26.80 7.19
C SER A 75 -6.09 27.47 8.48
N ALA A 76 -5.75 26.93 9.66
CA ALA A 76 -6.08 27.56 10.91
C ALA A 76 -5.34 28.91 11.06
N ILE A 77 -5.91 29.85 11.81
CA ILE A 77 -5.28 31.16 12.06
C ILE A 77 -3.96 30.96 12.83
N LEU A 78 -2.87 31.36 12.20
CA LEU A 78 -1.51 31.32 12.78
C LEU A 78 -1.02 32.74 13.09
N ALA A 79 -0.34 32.90 14.20
CA ALA A 79 0.36 34.13 14.59
C ALA A 79 1.87 33.92 14.48
N THR A 80 2.61 34.99 14.18
CA THR A 80 4.10 34.95 14.17
C THR A 80 4.63 34.34 15.46
N ASN A 81 5.57 33.42 15.33
CA ASN A 81 6.18 32.61 16.40
C ASN A 81 5.27 31.52 16.99
N ASP A 82 4.10 31.22 16.40
CA ASP A 82 3.41 29.97 16.75
C ASP A 82 4.32 28.77 16.45
N ILE A 83 4.34 27.82 17.38
CA ILE A 83 5.06 26.55 17.22
C ILE A 83 4.10 25.54 16.60
N ILE A 84 4.46 25.03 15.44
CA ILE A 84 3.72 23.98 14.73
C ILE A 84 4.50 22.68 14.85
N LEU A 85 3.90 21.69 15.51
CA LEU A 85 4.45 20.35 15.62
C LEU A 85 3.58 19.41 14.78
N ILE A 86 4.19 18.66 13.88
CA ILE A 86 3.52 17.66 13.05
C ILE A 86 4.09 16.29 13.42
N THR A 87 3.20 15.35 13.75
CA THR A 87 3.57 13.96 14.03
C THR A 87 2.84 13.04 13.06
N TYR A 88 3.51 11.98 12.62
CA TYR A 88 2.97 11.06 11.63
C TYR A 88 3.70 9.72 11.68
N SER A 89 3.08 8.70 11.10
CA SER A 89 3.75 7.45 10.76
C SER A 89 4.12 7.47 9.28
N PHE A 90 5.19 6.81 8.90
CA PHE A 90 5.65 6.77 7.51
C PHE A 90 6.11 5.36 7.12
N TYR A 91 6.12 5.06 5.83
CA TYR A 91 6.64 3.82 5.28
C TYR A 91 8.08 4.01 4.83
N ASP A 92 8.89 2.95 4.95
CA ASP A 92 10.33 3.04 4.70
C ASP A 92 10.69 3.02 3.21
N LYS A 93 9.84 2.46 2.34
CA LYS A 93 10.24 2.14 0.96
C LYS A 93 9.34 2.72 -0.13
N TYR A 94 8.01 2.70 0.05
CA TYR A 94 7.08 3.02 -1.03
C TYR A 94 5.94 3.91 -0.55
N SER A 95 5.56 4.90 -1.37
CA SER A 95 4.33 5.67 -1.15
C SER A 95 3.08 4.83 -1.46
N SER A 96 1.92 5.22 -0.91
CA SER A 96 0.65 4.58 -1.27
C SER A 96 0.28 4.79 -2.75
N ALA A 97 0.70 5.91 -3.34
CA ALA A 97 0.48 6.19 -4.76
C ALA A 97 1.28 5.23 -5.65
N GLU A 98 2.57 5.00 -5.35
CA GLU A 98 3.40 4.04 -6.07
C GLU A 98 2.84 2.62 -5.98
N ILE A 99 2.46 2.17 -4.77
CA ILE A 99 1.83 0.85 -4.61
C ILE A 99 0.54 0.74 -5.42
N LEU A 100 -0.29 1.79 -5.45
CA LEU A 100 -1.51 1.80 -6.26
C LEU A 100 -1.21 1.67 -7.76
N ASP A 101 -0.21 2.38 -8.28
CA ASP A 101 0.20 2.27 -9.68
C ASP A 101 0.76 0.87 -10.00
N TYR A 102 1.48 0.26 -9.07
CA TYR A 102 1.91 -1.14 -9.20
C TYR A 102 0.74 -2.12 -9.15
N ILE A 103 -0.27 -1.90 -8.30
CA ILE A 103 -1.49 -2.71 -8.29
C ILE A 103 -2.15 -2.63 -9.68
N GLU A 104 -2.39 -1.43 -10.18
CA GLU A 104 -3.05 -1.23 -11.48
C GLU A 104 -2.30 -1.92 -12.62
N SER A 105 -0.98 -1.73 -12.70
CA SER A 105 -0.16 -2.39 -13.72
C SER A 105 -0.14 -3.92 -13.55
N SER A 106 -0.27 -4.42 -12.34
CA SER A 106 -0.27 -5.86 -12.05
C SER A 106 -1.56 -6.54 -12.49
N LEU A 107 -2.69 -5.84 -12.48
CA LEU A 107 -3.96 -6.39 -12.96
C LEU A 107 -3.89 -6.79 -14.44
N ALA A 108 -3.07 -6.09 -15.25
CA ALA A 108 -2.89 -6.42 -16.66
C ALA A 108 -2.23 -7.78 -16.87
N TYR A 109 -1.39 -8.28 -15.96
CA TYR A 109 -0.75 -9.59 -16.09
C TYR A 109 -1.73 -10.74 -16.03
N PHE A 110 -2.83 -10.61 -15.27
CA PHE A 110 -3.88 -11.64 -15.22
C PHE A 110 -4.51 -11.89 -16.60
N SER A 111 -4.72 -10.84 -17.38
CA SER A 111 -5.18 -10.96 -18.77
C SER A 111 -4.07 -11.46 -19.69
N GLN A 112 -2.86 -10.92 -19.57
CA GLN A 112 -1.73 -11.21 -20.46
C GLN A 112 -1.30 -12.67 -20.40
N PHE A 113 -1.31 -13.29 -19.24
CA PHE A 113 -0.89 -14.67 -19.03
C PHE A 113 -2.06 -15.67 -19.00
N GLY A 114 -3.26 -15.26 -19.42
CA GLY A 114 -4.40 -16.17 -19.58
C GLY A 114 -4.96 -16.71 -18.27
N TYR A 115 -4.88 -15.91 -17.20
CA TYR A 115 -5.54 -16.28 -15.96
C TYR A 115 -7.06 -16.39 -16.14
N ARG A 116 -7.72 -17.25 -15.34
CA ARG A 116 -9.15 -17.55 -15.44
C ARG A 116 -10.09 -16.35 -15.31
N LYS A 117 -9.64 -15.25 -14.65
CA LYS A 117 -10.37 -14.00 -14.48
C LYS A 117 -9.47 -12.81 -14.76
N THR A 118 -10.07 -11.77 -15.28
CA THR A 118 -9.43 -10.46 -15.44
C THR A 118 -10.00 -9.47 -14.45
N PHE A 119 -9.16 -8.54 -13.99
CA PHE A 119 -9.49 -7.57 -12.97
C PHE A 119 -9.26 -6.15 -13.48
N LYS A 120 -9.99 -5.20 -12.91
CA LYS A 120 -9.85 -3.76 -13.17
C LYS A 120 -10.06 -2.97 -11.89
N LEU A 121 -9.58 -1.74 -11.86
CA LEU A 121 -9.97 -0.78 -10.83
C LEU A 121 -11.35 -0.20 -11.15
N ASN A 122 -12.11 0.17 -10.10
CA ASN A 122 -13.27 1.04 -10.26
C ASN A 122 -12.82 2.47 -10.64
N ASP A 123 -13.76 3.33 -11.10
CA ASP A 123 -13.44 4.70 -11.55
C ASP A 123 -12.82 5.57 -10.44
N ALA A 124 -13.12 5.30 -9.18
CA ALA A 124 -12.55 6.00 -8.03
C ALA A 124 -11.16 5.46 -7.62
N ARG A 125 -10.66 4.38 -8.24
CA ARG A 125 -9.40 3.69 -7.89
C ARG A 125 -9.32 3.26 -6.42
N THR A 126 -10.46 2.90 -5.82
CA THR A 126 -10.57 2.49 -4.41
C THR A 126 -10.84 1.00 -4.24
N GLU A 127 -11.31 0.35 -5.31
CA GLU A 127 -11.70 -1.05 -5.31
C GLU A 127 -11.25 -1.77 -6.58
N ILE A 128 -10.96 -3.06 -6.43
CA ILE A 128 -10.70 -3.98 -7.54
C ILE A 128 -11.99 -4.78 -7.80
N LEU A 129 -12.35 -4.89 -9.05
CA LEU A 129 -13.49 -5.66 -9.53
C LEU A 129 -13.02 -6.61 -10.63
N THR A 130 -13.75 -7.70 -10.85
CA THR A 130 -13.62 -8.47 -12.11
C THR A 130 -14.12 -7.60 -13.27
N ILE A 131 -13.78 -7.99 -14.50
CA ILE A 131 -14.26 -7.27 -15.69
C ILE A 131 -15.81 -7.22 -15.74
N ASP A 132 -16.47 -8.23 -15.18
CA ASP A 132 -17.93 -8.37 -15.11
C ASP A 132 -18.54 -7.59 -13.92
N GLY A 133 -17.71 -6.93 -13.09
CA GLY A 133 -18.14 -6.09 -11.97
C GLY A 133 -18.33 -6.84 -10.65
N GLU A 134 -17.91 -8.10 -10.54
CA GLU A 134 -17.94 -8.87 -9.29
C GLU A 134 -16.75 -8.54 -8.40
N ASN A 135 -16.91 -8.74 -7.10
CA ASN A 135 -15.81 -8.62 -6.14
C ASN A 135 -14.85 -9.82 -6.23
N PRO A 136 -13.53 -9.61 -6.16
CA PRO A 136 -12.57 -10.69 -5.98
C PRO A 136 -12.86 -11.48 -4.71
N THR A 137 -12.64 -12.77 -4.76
CA THR A 137 -12.59 -13.62 -3.57
C THR A 137 -11.37 -13.32 -2.71
N ALA A 138 -11.34 -13.81 -1.48
CA ALA A 138 -10.18 -13.69 -0.60
C ALA A 138 -8.89 -14.21 -1.25
N ARG A 139 -8.99 -15.37 -1.90
CA ARG A 139 -7.89 -15.98 -2.64
C ARG A 139 -7.39 -15.09 -3.78
N GLU A 140 -8.30 -14.59 -4.62
CA GLU A 140 -7.96 -13.71 -5.74
C GLU A 140 -7.32 -12.40 -5.27
N GLY A 141 -7.82 -11.82 -4.17
CA GLY A 141 -7.19 -10.65 -3.54
C GLY A 141 -5.75 -10.91 -3.10
N TYR A 142 -5.48 -12.09 -2.55
CA TYR A 142 -4.12 -12.49 -2.17
C TYR A 142 -3.23 -12.74 -3.38
N GLU A 143 -3.73 -13.40 -4.41
CA GLU A 143 -3.03 -13.61 -5.69
C GLU A 143 -2.64 -12.27 -6.33
N ILE A 144 -3.55 -11.28 -6.32
CA ILE A 144 -3.28 -9.91 -6.78
C ILE A 144 -2.16 -9.27 -5.96
N ALA A 145 -2.20 -9.39 -4.62
CA ALA A 145 -1.15 -8.86 -3.77
C ALA A 145 0.22 -9.49 -4.04
N ILE A 146 0.28 -10.80 -4.27
CA ILE A 146 1.53 -11.51 -4.64
C ILE A 146 2.09 -11.00 -5.97
N ILE A 147 1.26 -10.94 -7.01
CA ILE A 147 1.70 -10.46 -8.32
C ILE A 147 2.17 -9.00 -8.24
N THR A 148 1.48 -8.18 -7.45
CA THR A 148 1.89 -6.80 -7.21
C THR A 148 3.23 -6.74 -6.48
N ALA A 149 3.43 -7.52 -5.43
CA ALA A 149 4.71 -7.55 -4.70
C ALA A 149 5.87 -7.98 -5.60
N ILE A 150 5.67 -9.00 -6.46
CA ILE A 150 6.65 -9.40 -7.48
C ILE A 150 6.90 -8.27 -8.48
N ASN A 151 5.86 -7.54 -8.88
CA ASN A 151 5.98 -6.43 -9.83
C ASN A 151 6.80 -5.26 -9.25
N VAL A 152 6.67 -5.01 -7.94
CA VAL A 152 7.43 -3.99 -7.22
C VAL A 152 8.89 -4.40 -7.06
N ASP A 153 9.14 -5.55 -6.45
CA ASP A 153 10.50 -6.00 -6.10
C ASP A 153 10.63 -7.53 -6.23
N PRO A 154 10.90 -8.02 -7.45
CA PRO A 154 10.94 -9.45 -7.74
C PRO A 154 12.02 -10.20 -6.96
N MET A 155 13.13 -9.52 -6.58
CA MET A 155 14.27 -10.17 -5.92
C MET A 155 14.08 -10.37 -4.42
N ASN A 156 13.22 -9.56 -3.78
CA ASN A 156 12.98 -9.63 -2.34
C ASN A 156 11.68 -10.33 -1.97
N VAL A 157 10.89 -10.76 -2.94
CA VAL A 157 9.68 -11.53 -2.69
C VAL A 157 10.03 -12.99 -2.48
N GLU A 158 9.86 -13.44 -1.25
CA GLU A 158 9.93 -14.85 -0.87
C GLU A 158 8.62 -15.25 -0.21
N ILE A 159 7.80 -16.01 -0.93
CA ILE A 159 6.50 -16.46 -0.43
C ILE A 159 6.56 -17.98 -0.34
N LYS A 160 6.42 -18.50 0.86
CA LYS A 160 6.34 -19.94 1.12
C LYS A 160 5.09 -20.22 1.93
N THR A 161 4.20 -21.00 1.36
CA THR A 161 3.09 -21.63 2.07
C THR A 161 3.23 -23.14 1.98
N LYS A 162 2.38 -23.91 2.64
CA LYS A 162 2.41 -25.37 2.58
C LYS A 162 2.31 -25.88 1.14
N ASP A 163 1.53 -25.23 0.29
CA ASP A 163 1.15 -25.69 -1.05
C ASP A 163 1.64 -24.76 -2.17
N PHE A 164 2.31 -23.67 -1.82
CA PHE A 164 2.70 -22.64 -2.78
C PHE A 164 4.03 -22.02 -2.39
N SER A 165 4.94 -21.90 -3.36
CA SER A 165 6.23 -21.23 -3.15
C SER A 165 6.59 -20.37 -4.36
N VAL A 166 6.82 -19.08 -4.11
CA VAL A 166 7.38 -18.15 -5.10
C VAL A 166 8.65 -17.55 -4.53
N THR A 167 9.74 -17.79 -5.20
CA THR A 167 11.06 -17.18 -4.92
C THR A 167 11.71 -16.94 -6.28
N ALA A 168 12.30 -15.78 -6.51
CA ALA A 168 13.03 -15.50 -7.74
C ALA A 168 14.19 -16.49 -7.90
N MET A 169 14.33 -17.03 -9.11
CA MET A 169 15.49 -17.86 -9.48
C MET A 169 16.61 -16.98 -10.04
N GLU A 170 17.84 -17.43 -9.91
CA GLU A 170 18.97 -16.74 -10.53
C GLU A 170 18.74 -16.61 -12.04
N LYS A 171 18.83 -15.37 -12.56
CA LYS A 171 18.59 -15.02 -13.97
C LYS A 171 17.14 -15.11 -14.46
N GLU A 172 16.15 -15.37 -13.60
CA GLU A 172 14.74 -15.31 -13.97
C GLU A 172 14.31 -13.85 -14.16
N SER A 173 13.68 -13.54 -15.28
CA SER A 173 13.08 -12.21 -15.50
C SER A 173 11.82 -12.02 -14.67
N LYS A 174 11.46 -10.76 -14.38
CA LYS A 174 10.21 -10.42 -13.69
C LYS A 174 8.98 -11.05 -14.36
N SER A 175 8.91 -10.99 -15.69
CA SER A 175 7.80 -11.56 -16.48
C SER A 175 7.69 -13.07 -16.33
N GLU A 176 8.82 -13.78 -16.35
CA GLU A 176 8.85 -15.24 -16.15
C GLU A 176 8.41 -15.62 -14.73
N LEU A 177 8.87 -14.88 -13.72
CA LEU A 177 8.47 -15.08 -12.33
C LEU A 177 6.96 -14.87 -12.14
N ILE A 178 6.38 -13.80 -12.71
CA ILE A 178 4.95 -13.54 -12.68
C ILE A 178 4.17 -14.66 -13.41
N SER A 179 4.61 -15.04 -14.62
CA SER A 179 3.97 -16.13 -15.38
C SER A 179 3.97 -17.44 -14.58
N ARG A 180 5.10 -17.77 -13.95
CA ARG A 180 5.22 -18.97 -13.12
C ARG A 180 4.31 -18.92 -11.89
N ALA A 181 4.22 -17.76 -11.23
CA ALA A 181 3.32 -17.58 -10.10
C ALA A 181 1.84 -17.74 -10.50
N LEU A 182 1.42 -17.12 -11.60
CA LEU A 182 0.06 -17.26 -12.13
C LEU A 182 -0.28 -18.70 -12.54
N ASN A 183 0.66 -19.41 -13.14
CA ASN A 183 0.47 -20.83 -13.49
C ASN A 183 0.33 -21.70 -12.23
N GLN A 184 1.05 -21.43 -11.17
CA GLN A 184 0.86 -22.13 -9.89
C GLN A 184 -0.52 -21.86 -9.30
N PHE A 185 -1.03 -20.63 -9.38
CA PHE A 185 -2.38 -20.30 -8.91
C PHE A 185 -3.48 -21.05 -9.67
N THR A 186 -3.32 -21.25 -10.98
CA THR A 186 -4.31 -21.98 -11.79
C THR A 186 -4.33 -23.48 -11.50
N THR A 187 -3.20 -24.06 -11.11
CA THR A 187 -3.07 -25.49 -10.78
C THR A 187 -3.42 -25.83 -9.35
N TRP A 188 -3.53 -24.82 -8.49
CA TRP A 188 -3.75 -25.01 -7.06
C TRP A 188 -5.24 -25.11 -6.72
N TYR A 189 -5.70 -26.33 -6.45
CA TYR A 189 -7.08 -26.69 -6.10
C TYR A 189 -7.30 -26.92 -4.59
N GLY A 190 -6.39 -26.48 -3.72
CA GLY A 190 -6.54 -26.65 -2.27
C GLY A 190 -7.44 -25.60 -1.62
N ASP A 191 -8.22 -26.00 -0.61
CA ASP A 191 -8.89 -25.07 0.29
C ASP A 191 -7.85 -24.20 0.99
N PHE A 192 -7.99 -22.90 0.85
CA PHE A 192 -7.18 -21.92 1.57
C PHE A 192 -7.64 -21.87 3.01
N SER A 193 -7.13 -22.72 3.87
CA SER A 193 -7.13 -22.43 5.30
C SER A 193 -6.00 -21.42 5.53
N TRP A 194 -6.37 -20.17 5.80
CA TRP A 194 -5.42 -19.17 6.27
C TRP A 194 -4.79 -19.70 7.54
N ASP A 195 -3.49 -19.91 7.53
CA ASP A 195 -2.76 -20.11 8.78
C ASP A 195 -2.96 -18.84 9.61
N GLU A 196 -3.44 -19.00 10.84
CA GLU A 196 -3.73 -17.88 11.75
C GLU A 196 -2.47 -17.01 12.02
N ASP A 197 -1.29 -17.56 11.77
CA ASP A 197 0.01 -16.89 11.93
C ASP A 197 0.18 -15.65 11.02
N LEU A 198 -0.48 -15.60 9.86
CA LEU A 198 -0.49 -14.39 9.03
C LEU A 198 -1.47 -13.31 9.53
N ARG A 199 -2.33 -13.63 10.50
CA ARG A 199 -3.23 -12.66 11.12
C ARG A 199 -2.54 -11.75 12.13
N GLU A 200 -1.52 -12.24 12.81
CA GLU A 200 -0.83 -11.49 13.88
C GLU A 200 0.10 -10.40 13.32
N ASP A 201 0.68 -10.60 12.13
CA ASP A 201 1.55 -9.61 11.49
C ASP A 201 0.79 -8.50 10.71
N VAL A 202 -0.55 -8.61 10.61
CA VAL A 202 -1.40 -7.71 9.80
C VAL A 202 -2.46 -6.98 10.66
N ALA A 203 -2.46 -7.19 11.98
CA ALA A 203 -3.39 -6.53 12.92
C ALA A 203 -2.84 -5.19 13.45
#